data_ec752640a6fcac37757cf0418e05c1bc
#
_entry.id   ec752640a6fcac37757cf0418e05c1bc
#
_cell.length_a   1.000
_cell.length_b   1.000
_cell.length_c   1.000
_cell.angle_alpha   90.00
_cell.angle_beta   90.00
_cell.angle_gamma   90.00
#
_symmetry.space_group_name_H-M   'P 1'
#
loop_
_entity.id
_entity.type
_entity.pdbx_description
1 polymer ?
#
loop_
_entity_poly.entity_id
_entity_poly.type
_entity_poly.pdbx_seq_one_letter_code
_entity_poly.pdbx_strand_id
1 'polypeptide(L)'
;EGVTTAVLDDATRVLTALFPLYLRVEQAAHEDIASSPDFVARLAFNSQRWWRPAGADEVRESGESYRTAYGFGHEDWLFRSEWLLDGWRYGFVQGVNKSRAALLRAGQPFNLRLFTMPAPGDRRAVAEIREVECLTDEQAADAVEAYERLGWLDTMRDEVAAAGGQREAFGRIEYAPYILNMRYRLENVRWLDDSLALAAEDSIHNIKRYGLCRANDSMLTARALWRGREGRPDLPEGEDQRYWRPGGWTTRSPEHLKIQRALMEEVQRRYPGCNAIFEKDHVDLVVRTDEELLLFEVKSDLSPLSVIRHALGQIIEYALHPRRKHDLPVRLVIVGRKPPDGQDQVYLATLQERLLMPLEYWPIAT
;
A
#
# COMPACT_ATOMS: atom_id res chain seq x y z
N GLU A 1 7.68 6.96 44.58
CA GLU A 1 8.25 5.87 43.75
C GLU A 1 7.39 4.60 43.75
N GLY A 2 6.67 4.22 44.84
CA GLY A 2 5.86 2.99 44.89
C GLY A 2 4.52 2.99 44.14
N VAL A 3 3.97 4.16 43.83
CA VAL A 3 2.66 4.28 43.15
C VAL A 3 2.76 4.04 41.65
N THR A 4 3.89 4.35 41.05
CA THR A 4 4.09 4.26 39.60
C THR A 4 4.24 2.80 39.12
N THR A 5 4.84 1.94 39.90
CA THR A 5 5.06 0.53 39.56
C THR A 5 3.75 -0.26 39.66
N ALA A 6 2.92 0.00 40.68
CA ALA A 6 1.63 -0.67 40.82
C ALA A 6 0.64 -0.33 39.70
N VAL A 7 0.65 0.91 39.18
CA VAL A 7 -0.21 1.33 38.05
C VAL A 7 0.24 0.70 36.74
N LEU A 8 1.55 0.53 36.54
CA LEU A 8 2.10 -0.17 35.37
C LEU A 8 1.81 -1.67 35.41
N ASP A 9 1.89 -2.30 36.57
CA ASP A 9 1.55 -3.72 36.75
C ASP A 9 0.06 -3.97 36.51
N ASP A 10 -0.82 -3.07 36.97
CA ASP A 10 -2.26 -3.16 36.71
C ASP A 10 -2.60 -2.94 35.24
N ALA A 11 -1.96 -1.96 34.58
CA ALA A 11 -2.15 -1.74 33.12
C ALA A 11 -1.67 -2.95 32.30
N THR A 12 -0.55 -3.55 32.69
CA THR A 12 -0.03 -4.76 32.03
C THR A 12 -0.94 -5.97 32.25
N ARG A 13 -1.50 -6.14 33.47
CA ARG A 13 -2.49 -7.18 33.74
C ARG A 13 -3.77 -7.00 32.93
N VAL A 14 -4.30 -5.77 32.86
CA VAL A 14 -5.50 -5.45 32.08
C VAL A 14 -5.26 -5.70 30.61
N LEU A 15 -4.14 -5.26 30.04
CA LEU A 15 -3.78 -5.50 28.64
C LEU A 15 -3.58 -7.00 28.35
N THR A 16 -2.92 -7.73 29.25
CA THR A 16 -2.71 -9.18 29.08
C THR A 16 -4.02 -9.96 29.20
N ALA A 17 -4.98 -9.50 30.00
CA ALA A 17 -6.29 -10.11 30.13
C ALA A 17 -7.24 -9.75 28.96
N LEU A 18 -7.13 -8.55 28.40
CA LEU A 18 -7.98 -8.07 27.31
C LEU A 18 -7.50 -8.55 25.94
N PHE A 19 -6.19 -8.78 25.78
CA PHE A 19 -5.63 -9.22 24.49
C PHE A 19 -6.22 -10.54 23.96
N PRO A 20 -6.43 -11.60 24.78
CA PRO A 20 -7.13 -12.80 24.33
C PRO A 20 -8.61 -12.56 24.03
N LEU A 21 -9.26 -11.62 24.75
CA LEU A 21 -10.65 -11.23 24.47
C LEU A 21 -10.75 -10.48 23.14
N TYR A 22 -9.83 -9.57 22.88
CA TYR A 22 -9.72 -8.84 21.61
C TYR A 22 -9.50 -9.81 20.45
N LEU A 23 -8.56 -10.75 20.54
CA LEU A 23 -8.34 -11.79 19.54
C LEU A 23 -9.58 -12.69 19.34
N ARG A 24 -10.32 -13.01 20.40
CA ARG A 24 -11.58 -13.76 20.29
C ARG A 24 -12.71 -12.96 19.64
N VAL A 25 -12.77 -11.66 19.91
CA VAL A 25 -13.74 -10.77 19.26
C VAL A 25 -13.42 -10.60 17.78
N GLU A 26 -12.13 -10.44 17.42
CA GLU A 26 -11.71 -10.45 16.01
C GLU A 26 -11.99 -11.81 15.34
N GLN A 27 -11.70 -12.93 16.00
CA GLN A 27 -11.99 -14.25 15.47
C GLN A 27 -13.49 -14.50 15.36
N ALA A 28 -14.29 -14.13 16.35
CA ALA A 28 -15.76 -14.25 16.29
C ALA A 28 -16.37 -13.30 15.25
N ALA A 29 -15.86 -12.10 15.10
CA ALA A 29 -16.26 -11.18 14.03
C ALA A 29 -15.88 -11.72 12.64
N HIS A 30 -14.86 -12.59 12.55
CA HIS A 30 -14.51 -13.30 11.32
C HIS A 30 -15.32 -14.59 11.09
N GLU A 31 -15.87 -15.21 12.14
CA GLU A 31 -16.62 -16.49 12.04
C GLU A 31 -18.12 -16.31 11.83
N ASP A 32 -18.73 -15.18 12.23
CA ASP A 32 -20.18 -14.95 12.17
C ASP A 32 -20.67 -14.09 11.00
N ILE A 33 -19.79 -13.58 10.15
CA ILE A 33 -20.20 -12.96 8.88
C ILE A 33 -20.32 -14.09 7.88
N ALA A 34 -21.56 -14.46 7.51
CA ALA A 34 -21.83 -15.26 6.32
C ALA A 34 -20.94 -14.70 5.21
N SER A 35 -19.92 -15.45 4.81
CA SER A 35 -18.79 -14.92 4.06
C SER A 35 -19.28 -14.23 2.80
N SER A 36 -19.19 -12.93 2.77
CA SER A 36 -19.49 -12.12 1.58
C SER A 36 -18.77 -12.74 0.38
N PRO A 37 -19.44 -12.90 -0.76
CA PRO A 37 -18.84 -13.58 -1.90
C PRO A 37 -17.60 -12.83 -2.37
N ASP A 38 -16.52 -13.56 -2.58
CA ASP A 38 -15.25 -13.04 -3.06
C ASP A 38 -15.23 -12.98 -4.60
N PHE A 39 -14.87 -11.82 -5.12
CA PHE A 39 -14.67 -11.61 -6.56
C PHE A 39 -13.31 -11.04 -6.86
N VAL A 40 -12.87 -11.24 -8.11
CA VAL A 40 -11.66 -10.65 -8.69
C VAL A 40 -12.05 -9.82 -9.90
N ALA A 41 -11.48 -8.62 -10.02
CA ALA A 41 -11.63 -7.77 -11.20
C ALA A 41 -10.28 -7.19 -11.65
N ARG A 42 -10.14 -7.04 -12.97
CA ARG A 42 -9.03 -6.32 -13.57
C ARG A 42 -9.32 -4.83 -13.61
N LEU A 43 -8.35 -4.02 -13.20
CA LEU A 43 -8.29 -2.59 -13.45
C LEU A 43 -7.39 -2.29 -14.65
N ALA A 44 -7.70 -1.25 -15.40
CA ALA A 44 -6.76 -0.66 -16.34
C ALA A 44 -5.52 -0.17 -15.58
N PHE A 45 -4.33 -0.33 -16.14
CA PHE A 45 -3.11 0.15 -15.50
C PHE A 45 -3.18 1.68 -15.33
N ASN A 46 -2.76 2.15 -14.16
CA ASN A 46 -2.72 3.56 -13.83
C ASN A 46 -1.51 3.82 -12.91
N SER A 47 -0.50 4.55 -13.41
CA SER A 47 0.71 4.89 -12.67
C SER A 47 0.45 5.87 -11.53
N GLN A 48 -0.68 6.60 -11.55
CA GLN A 48 -1.15 7.47 -10.49
C GLN A 48 -1.97 6.72 -9.42
N ARG A 49 -1.98 5.37 -9.47
CA ARG A 49 -2.62 4.49 -8.51
C ARG A 49 -4.11 4.70 -8.32
N TRP A 50 -4.77 5.01 -9.40
CA TRP A 50 -6.22 5.26 -9.40
C TRP A 50 -6.64 6.38 -8.45
N TRP A 51 -5.73 7.32 -8.23
CA TRP A 51 -6.00 8.57 -7.53
C TRP A 51 -6.50 9.66 -8.47
N ARG A 52 -6.01 9.64 -9.70
CA ARG A 52 -6.33 10.51 -10.82
C ARG A 52 -5.88 9.87 -12.14
N PRO A 53 -6.28 10.40 -13.31
CA PRO A 53 -5.79 9.93 -14.59
C PRO A 53 -4.26 9.97 -14.69
N ALA A 54 -3.68 8.93 -15.27
CA ALA A 54 -2.24 8.80 -15.40
C ALA A 54 -1.66 9.52 -16.62
N GLY A 55 -2.48 9.77 -17.63
CA GLY A 55 -2.11 10.40 -18.90
C GLY A 55 -2.45 9.54 -20.09
N ALA A 56 -2.74 10.20 -21.22
CA ALA A 56 -3.10 9.52 -22.46
C ALA A 56 -1.93 8.66 -23.01
N ASP A 57 -0.70 9.09 -22.80
CA ASP A 57 0.52 8.40 -23.24
C ASP A 57 0.78 7.07 -22.51
N GLU A 58 0.16 6.87 -21.35
CA GLU A 58 0.26 5.61 -20.60
C GLU A 58 -0.78 4.57 -20.98
N VAL A 59 -1.69 4.88 -21.90
CA VAL A 59 -2.69 3.93 -22.39
C VAL A 59 -1.99 2.85 -23.23
N ARG A 60 -1.73 1.71 -22.58
CA ARG A 60 -1.05 0.55 -23.19
C ARG A 60 -2.01 -0.51 -23.71
N GLU A 61 -3.29 -0.17 -23.83
CA GLU A 61 -4.30 -1.10 -24.31
C GLU A 61 -4.28 -1.18 -25.84
N SER A 62 -4.24 -2.40 -26.36
CA SER A 62 -4.43 -2.64 -27.80
C SER A 62 -5.92 -2.75 -28.09
N GLY A 63 -6.40 -2.02 -29.08
CA GLY A 63 -7.77 -2.07 -29.58
C GLY A 63 -8.61 -0.85 -29.25
N GLU A 64 -9.82 -0.81 -29.76
CA GLU A 64 -10.80 0.24 -29.49
C GLU A 64 -11.40 0.05 -28.09
N SER A 65 -10.90 0.79 -27.11
CA SER A 65 -11.49 0.89 -25.76
C SER A 65 -11.87 2.33 -25.47
N TYR A 66 -12.76 2.54 -24.51
CA TYR A 66 -13.10 3.88 -24.03
C TYR A 66 -11.84 4.67 -23.63
N ARG A 67 -10.91 4.01 -22.94
CA ARG A 67 -9.67 4.61 -22.48
C ARG A 67 -8.73 5.00 -23.64
N THR A 68 -8.63 4.16 -24.67
CA THR A 68 -7.86 4.49 -25.90
C THR A 68 -8.49 5.64 -26.68
N ALA A 69 -9.82 5.69 -26.71
CA ALA A 69 -10.53 6.75 -27.44
C ALA A 69 -10.47 8.11 -26.73
N TYR A 70 -10.51 8.13 -25.40
CA TYR A 70 -10.71 9.37 -24.63
C TYR A 70 -9.56 9.71 -23.68
N GLY A 71 -8.56 8.84 -23.50
CA GLY A 71 -7.37 9.08 -22.69
C GLY A 71 -7.55 8.87 -21.19
N PHE A 72 -8.71 8.40 -20.72
CA PHE A 72 -9.00 8.11 -19.32
C PHE A 72 -10.01 6.98 -19.14
N GLY A 73 -10.16 6.50 -17.91
CA GLY A 73 -11.21 5.57 -17.50
C GLY A 73 -11.85 6.02 -16.19
N HIS A 74 -13.14 5.71 -15.98
CA HIS A 74 -13.83 6.08 -14.73
C HIS A 74 -13.25 5.38 -13.49
N GLU A 75 -12.43 4.35 -13.68
CA GLU A 75 -11.66 3.69 -12.61
C GLU A 75 -10.53 4.59 -12.07
N ASP A 76 -10.11 5.62 -12.80
CA ASP A 76 -8.90 6.41 -12.48
C ASP A 76 -8.97 7.17 -11.16
N TRP A 77 -10.14 7.31 -10.55
CA TRP A 77 -10.34 7.92 -9.23
C TRP A 77 -10.78 6.91 -8.16
N LEU A 78 -10.66 5.61 -8.41
CA LEU A 78 -11.18 4.58 -7.51
C LEU A 78 -10.70 4.77 -6.06
N PHE A 79 -9.45 5.14 -5.85
CA PHE A 79 -8.85 5.28 -4.53
C PHE A 79 -8.63 6.73 -4.06
N ARG A 80 -9.36 7.70 -4.61
CA ARG A 80 -9.33 9.11 -4.18
C ARG A 80 -9.93 9.27 -2.80
N SER A 81 -9.11 9.19 -1.76
CA SER A 81 -9.58 9.07 -0.36
C SER A 81 -10.20 10.33 0.22
N GLU A 82 -9.96 11.53 -0.37
CA GLU A 82 -10.57 12.77 0.12
C GLU A 82 -12.06 12.90 -0.24
N TRP A 83 -12.54 12.16 -1.24
CA TRP A 83 -13.91 12.29 -1.73
C TRP A 83 -14.84 11.31 -1.03
N LEU A 84 -15.27 11.67 0.17
CA LEU A 84 -16.16 10.86 1.00
C LEU A 84 -17.53 11.53 1.12
N LEU A 85 -18.59 10.78 0.87
CA LEU A 85 -19.96 11.13 1.19
C LEU A 85 -20.42 10.26 2.37
N ASP A 86 -20.71 10.88 3.51
CA ASP A 86 -21.12 10.20 4.75
C ASP A 86 -20.19 9.03 5.15
N GLY A 87 -18.87 9.25 4.96
CA GLY A 87 -17.83 8.26 5.23
C GLY A 87 -17.73 7.13 4.20
N TRP A 88 -18.50 7.16 3.11
CA TRP A 88 -18.38 6.23 1.99
C TRP A 88 -17.53 6.80 0.87
N ARG A 89 -16.63 5.97 0.35
CA ARG A 89 -15.95 6.22 -0.91
C ARG A 89 -16.76 5.61 -2.05
N TYR A 90 -17.09 6.42 -3.05
CA TYR A 90 -17.79 5.99 -4.26
C TYR A 90 -16.78 5.83 -5.40
N GLY A 91 -16.95 4.81 -6.20
CA GLY A 91 -16.04 4.54 -7.31
C GLY A 91 -16.70 3.77 -8.44
N PHE A 92 -15.91 3.54 -9.47
CA PHE A 92 -16.29 2.75 -10.63
C PHE A 92 -15.30 1.61 -10.85
N VAL A 93 -15.80 0.41 -11.14
CA VAL A 93 -15.03 -0.74 -11.62
C VAL A 93 -15.79 -1.38 -12.77
N GLN A 94 -15.15 -1.55 -13.91
CA GLN A 94 -15.78 -2.08 -15.11
C GLN A 94 -16.31 -3.51 -14.92
N GLY A 95 -15.65 -4.32 -14.10
CA GLY A 95 -16.11 -5.66 -13.74
C GLY A 95 -17.43 -5.62 -12.98
N VAL A 96 -17.58 -4.68 -12.04
CA VAL A 96 -18.82 -4.45 -11.29
C VAL A 96 -19.92 -3.99 -12.25
N ASN A 97 -19.63 -3.05 -13.16
CA ASN A 97 -20.58 -2.57 -14.15
C ASN A 97 -21.18 -3.71 -14.99
N LYS A 98 -20.33 -4.60 -15.51
CA LYS A 98 -20.78 -5.77 -16.31
C LYS A 98 -21.61 -6.77 -15.53
N SER A 99 -21.44 -6.86 -14.23
CA SER A 99 -22.13 -7.82 -13.36
C SER A 99 -23.24 -7.18 -12.53
N ARG A 100 -23.51 -5.89 -12.74
CA ARG A 100 -24.35 -5.04 -11.90
C ARG A 100 -25.75 -5.64 -11.65
N ALA A 101 -26.41 -6.09 -12.69
CA ALA A 101 -27.75 -6.69 -12.55
C ALA A 101 -27.77 -7.95 -11.67
N ALA A 102 -26.70 -8.74 -11.67
CA ALA A 102 -26.58 -9.92 -10.81
C ALA A 102 -26.25 -9.52 -9.37
N LEU A 103 -25.37 -8.54 -9.16
CA LEU A 103 -25.02 -8.03 -7.83
C LEU A 103 -26.21 -7.38 -7.14
N LEU A 104 -26.98 -6.56 -7.85
CA LEU A 104 -28.19 -5.92 -7.32
C LEU A 104 -29.28 -6.96 -6.96
N ARG A 105 -29.42 -8.01 -7.76
CA ARG A 105 -30.36 -9.10 -7.42
C ARG A 105 -29.91 -9.90 -6.19
N ALA A 106 -28.60 -10.03 -5.99
CA ALA A 106 -28.07 -10.68 -4.80
C ALA A 106 -28.32 -9.86 -3.52
N GLY A 107 -28.33 -8.51 -3.64
CA GLY A 107 -28.71 -7.59 -2.56
C GLY A 107 -27.80 -7.63 -1.34
N GLN A 108 -26.58 -8.14 -1.48
CA GLN A 108 -25.63 -8.29 -0.39
C GLN A 108 -24.27 -7.69 -0.75
N PRO A 109 -23.50 -7.21 0.23
CA PRO A 109 -22.12 -6.79 0.03
C PRO A 109 -21.26 -7.95 -0.50
N PHE A 110 -20.12 -7.60 -1.12
CA PHE A 110 -19.16 -8.57 -1.63
C PHE A 110 -17.73 -8.08 -1.40
N ASN A 111 -16.78 -8.99 -1.42
CA ASN A 111 -15.35 -8.66 -1.37
C ASN A 111 -14.80 -8.60 -2.79
N LEU A 112 -13.92 -7.63 -3.04
CA LEU A 112 -13.37 -7.36 -4.34
C LEU A 112 -11.84 -7.35 -4.28
N ARG A 113 -11.20 -8.31 -4.93
CA ARG A 113 -9.76 -8.34 -5.13
C ARG A 113 -9.43 -7.75 -6.48
N LEU A 114 -8.50 -6.84 -6.52
CA LEU A 114 -8.16 -6.05 -7.71
C LEU A 114 -6.73 -6.35 -8.17
N PHE A 115 -6.58 -6.51 -9.48
CA PHE A 115 -5.28 -6.63 -10.14
C PHE A 115 -5.20 -5.76 -11.37
N THR A 116 -3.99 -5.49 -11.83
CA THR A 116 -3.71 -4.72 -13.05
C THR A 116 -2.67 -5.40 -13.93
N MET A 117 -2.51 -4.91 -15.16
CA MET A 117 -1.52 -5.40 -16.12
C MET A 117 -0.70 -4.22 -16.65
N PRO A 118 0.45 -3.90 -16.03
CA PRO A 118 1.34 -2.84 -16.50
C PRO A 118 1.94 -3.11 -17.88
N ALA A 119 2.13 -4.38 -18.21
CA ALA A 119 2.61 -4.83 -19.52
C ALA A 119 1.94 -6.16 -19.88
N PRO A 120 1.96 -6.56 -21.18
CA PRO A 120 1.43 -7.84 -21.58
C PRO A 120 2.04 -9.00 -20.79
N GLY A 121 1.19 -9.78 -20.13
CA GLY A 121 1.61 -10.90 -19.29
C GLY A 121 2.04 -10.54 -17.85
N ASP A 122 2.38 -9.29 -17.56
CA ASP A 122 2.72 -8.82 -16.21
C ASP A 122 1.44 -8.50 -15.44
N ARG A 123 1.05 -9.37 -14.53
CA ARG A 123 -0.11 -9.16 -13.65
C ARG A 123 0.35 -8.85 -12.24
N ARG A 124 -0.21 -7.80 -11.67
CA ARG A 124 0.13 -7.32 -10.33
C ARG A 124 -1.12 -7.16 -9.49
N ALA A 125 -1.05 -7.62 -8.25
CA ALA A 125 -2.08 -7.38 -7.27
C ALA A 125 -2.12 -5.89 -6.92
N VAL A 126 -3.32 -5.34 -6.69
CA VAL A 126 -3.50 -3.92 -6.35
C VAL A 126 -4.04 -3.77 -4.94
N ALA A 127 -5.24 -4.24 -4.69
CA ALA A 127 -5.92 -4.09 -3.42
C ALA A 127 -7.01 -5.16 -3.24
N GLU A 128 -7.39 -5.37 -2.00
CA GLU A 128 -8.61 -6.06 -1.60
C GLU A 128 -9.51 -5.03 -0.90
N ILE A 129 -10.76 -4.97 -1.33
CA ILE A 129 -11.78 -4.13 -0.72
C ILE A 129 -12.86 -5.06 -0.19
N ARG A 130 -13.12 -5.02 1.11
CA ARG A 130 -14.18 -5.80 1.73
C ARG A 130 -15.48 -5.03 1.79
N GLU A 131 -16.58 -5.75 1.84
CA GLU A 131 -17.92 -5.20 2.03
C GLU A 131 -18.27 -4.11 1.02
N VAL A 132 -17.95 -4.34 -0.23
CA VAL A 132 -18.30 -3.46 -1.33
C VAL A 132 -19.78 -3.55 -1.60
N GLU A 133 -20.46 -2.44 -1.75
CA GLU A 133 -21.86 -2.37 -2.17
C GLU A 133 -21.98 -1.91 -3.61
N CYS A 134 -22.76 -2.66 -4.40
CA CYS A 134 -23.16 -2.25 -5.75
C CYS A 134 -24.29 -1.21 -5.67
N LEU A 135 -24.14 -0.10 -6.37
CA LEU A 135 -25.14 0.98 -6.34
C LEU A 135 -26.33 0.68 -7.23
N THR A 136 -27.54 1.00 -6.75
CA THR A 136 -28.73 1.11 -7.60
C THR A 136 -28.60 2.31 -8.53
N ASP A 137 -29.51 2.44 -9.52
CA ASP A 137 -29.51 3.61 -10.40
C ASP A 137 -29.77 4.90 -9.62
N GLU A 138 -30.68 4.87 -8.65
CA GLU A 138 -30.99 5.97 -7.77
C GLU A 138 -29.81 6.36 -6.89
N GLN A 139 -29.16 5.41 -6.21
CA GLN A 139 -27.98 5.67 -5.39
C GLN A 139 -26.81 6.23 -6.21
N ALA A 140 -26.63 5.76 -7.43
CA ALA A 140 -25.60 6.28 -8.33
C ALA A 140 -25.93 7.72 -8.77
N ALA A 141 -27.20 8.02 -9.08
CA ALA A 141 -27.65 9.35 -9.45
C ALA A 141 -27.45 10.35 -8.30
N ASP A 142 -27.87 10.00 -7.08
CA ASP A 142 -27.71 10.83 -5.89
C ASP A 142 -26.22 11.12 -5.60
N ALA A 143 -25.36 10.11 -5.75
CA ALA A 143 -23.93 10.26 -5.55
C ALA A 143 -23.30 11.18 -6.63
N VAL A 144 -23.69 11.04 -7.89
CA VAL A 144 -23.21 11.89 -8.99
C VAL A 144 -23.67 13.33 -8.79
N GLU A 145 -24.93 13.55 -8.38
CA GLU A 145 -25.43 14.90 -8.04
C GLU A 145 -24.64 15.52 -6.88
N ALA A 146 -24.33 14.74 -5.85
CA ALA A 146 -23.51 15.21 -4.75
C ALA A 146 -22.09 15.58 -5.22
N TYR A 147 -21.49 14.78 -6.11
CA TYR A 147 -20.18 15.06 -6.70
C TYR A 147 -20.18 16.34 -7.53
N GLU A 148 -21.25 16.58 -8.32
CA GLU A 148 -21.42 17.84 -9.08
C GLU A 148 -21.52 19.03 -8.12
N ARG A 149 -22.39 18.96 -7.12
CA ARG A 149 -22.59 20.03 -6.12
C ARG A 149 -21.31 20.37 -5.34
N LEU A 150 -20.45 19.38 -5.08
CA LEU A 150 -19.17 19.55 -4.39
C LEU A 150 -18.02 19.97 -5.32
N GLY A 151 -18.26 20.10 -6.63
CA GLY A 151 -17.24 20.45 -7.62
C GLY A 151 -16.26 19.33 -7.95
N TRP A 152 -16.54 18.11 -7.49
CA TRP A 152 -15.63 16.98 -7.72
C TRP A 152 -15.69 16.47 -9.17
N LEU A 153 -16.85 16.55 -9.83
CA LEU A 153 -16.96 16.23 -11.25
C LEU A 153 -16.19 17.22 -12.13
N ASP A 154 -16.19 18.50 -11.76
CA ASP A 154 -15.38 19.51 -12.47
C ASP A 154 -13.89 19.24 -12.27
N THR A 155 -13.47 18.88 -11.05
CA THR A 155 -12.10 18.46 -10.78
C THR A 155 -11.73 17.23 -11.62
N MET A 156 -12.60 16.23 -11.75
CA MET A 156 -12.36 15.06 -12.62
C MET A 156 -12.19 15.46 -14.08
N ARG A 157 -13.04 16.37 -14.60
CA ARG A 157 -12.96 16.91 -15.97
C ARG A 157 -11.64 17.64 -16.21
N ASP A 158 -11.21 18.46 -15.26
CA ASP A 158 -9.96 19.22 -15.35
C ASP A 158 -8.72 18.32 -15.26
N GLU A 159 -8.77 17.29 -14.42
CA GLU A 159 -7.71 16.29 -14.32
C GLU A 159 -7.60 15.43 -15.60
N VAL A 160 -8.72 15.13 -16.27
CA VAL A 160 -8.72 14.48 -17.61
C VAL A 160 -7.99 15.38 -18.61
N ALA A 161 -8.33 16.66 -18.67
CA ALA A 161 -7.67 17.60 -19.57
C ALA A 161 -6.17 17.75 -19.27
N ALA A 162 -5.82 17.86 -17.99
CA ALA A 162 -4.42 17.95 -17.55
C ALA A 162 -3.60 16.70 -17.87
N ALA A 163 -4.24 15.54 -17.96
CA ALA A 163 -3.63 14.27 -18.35
C ALA A 163 -3.62 14.03 -19.87
N GLY A 164 -4.02 15.03 -20.68
CA GLY A 164 -4.07 14.93 -22.14
C GLY A 164 -5.27 14.14 -22.69
N GLY A 165 -6.26 13.86 -21.85
CA GLY A 165 -7.51 13.20 -22.25
C GLY A 165 -8.57 14.19 -22.76
N GLN A 166 -9.67 13.66 -23.28
CA GLN A 166 -10.77 14.44 -23.84
C GLN A 166 -11.76 14.84 -22.76
N ARG A 167 -11.67 16.07 -22.26
CA ARG A 167 -12.54 16.63 -21.20
C ARG A 167 -14.04 16.50 -21.52
N GLU A 168 -14.41 16.73 -22.77
CA GLU A 168 -15.81 16.73 -23.24
C GLU A 168 -16.39 15.30 -23.26
N ALA A 169 -15.56 14.27 -23.32
CA ALA A 169 -16.01 12.89 -23.26
C ALA A 169 -16.59 12.54 -21.88
N PHE A 170 -16.04 13.12 -20.79
CA PHE A 170 -16.56 12.92 -19.46
C PHE A 170 -18.00 13.46 -19.30
N GLY A 171 -18.32 14.58 -19.94
CA GLY A 171 -19.66 15.19 -19.90
C GLY A 171 -20.71 14.48 -20.79
N ARG A 172 -20.33 13.48 -21.57
CA ARG A 172 -21.25 12.74 -22.47
C ARG A 172 -21.94 11.56 -21.80
N ILE A 173 -21.60 11.25 -20.56
CA ILE A 173 -22.17 10.12 -19.84
C ILE A 173 -23.45 10.58 -19.16
N GLU A 174 -24.60 10.18 -19.70
CA GLU A 174 -25.92 10.52 -19.19
C GLU A 174 -26.40 9.53 -18.11
N TYR A 175 -25.70 8.40 -17.96
CA TYR A 175 -26.08 7.34 -17.03
C TYR A 175 -25.12 7.25 -15.86
N ALA A 176 -25.59 7.67 -14.69
CA ALA A 176 -24.78 7.79 -13.47
C ALA A 176 -23.98 6.52 -13.07
N PRO A 177 -24.49 5.29 -13.23
CA PRO A 177 -23.71 4.07 -12.94
C PRO A 177 -22.45 3.85 -13.80
N TYR A 178 -22.28 4.59 -14.88
CA TYR A 178 -21.02 4.59 -15.64
C TYR A 178 -19.97 5.52 -15.06
N ILE A 179 -20.36 6.39 -14.13
CA ILE A 179 -19.44 7.26 -13.39
C ILE A 179 -19.12 6.63 -12.03
N LEU A 180 -20.15 6.21 -11.29
CA LEU A 180 -20.07 5.61 -9.96
C LEU A 180 -20.98 4.38 -9.91
N ASN A 181 -20.44 3.19 -9.65
CA ASN A 181 -21.23 1.96 -9.63
C ASN A 181 -21.08 1.13 -8.37
N MET A 182 -20.22 1.57 -7.46
CA MET A 182 -20.00 0.91 -6.18
C MET A 182 -19.60 1.91 -5.11
N ARG A 183 -19.77 1.52 -3.84
CA ARG A 183 -19.23 2.24 -2.69
C ARG A 183 -18.60 1.29 -1.69
N TYR A 184 -17.71 1.82 -0.87
CA TYR A 184 -17.01 1.07 0.17
C TYR A 184 -16.49 2.01 1.27
N ARG A 185 -16.10 1.45 2.42
CA ARG A 185 -15.44 2.18 3.50
C ARG A 185 -13.92 2.12 3.30
N LEU A 186 -13.21 3.22 3.59
CA LEU A 186 -11.74 3.27 3.42
C LEU A 186 -11.02 2.28 4.33
N GLU A 187 -11.53 2.05 5.54
CA GLU A 187 -11.00 1.06 6.48
C GLU A 187 -11.08 -0.38 5.96
N ASN A 188 -11.97 -0.64 5.00
CA ASN A 188 -12.12 -1.94 4.35
C ASN A 188 -11.14 -2.18 3.19
N VAL A 189 -10.26 -1.21 2.89
CA VAL A 189 -9.26 -1.32 1.84
C VAL A 189 -7.96 -1.87 2.39
N ARG A 190 -7.55 -3.02 1.90
CA ARG A 190 -6.22 -3.59 2.13
C ARG A 190 -5.40 -3.52 0.85
N TRP A 191 -4.36 -2.69 0.84
CA TRP A 191 -3.42 -2.64 -0.27
C TRP A 191 -2.60 -3.93 -0.35
N LEU A 192 -2.42 -4.43 -1.56
CA LEU A 192 -1.58 -5.57 -1.86
C LEU A 192 -0.24 -5.06 -2.43
N ASP A 193 0.80 -5.87 -2.28
CA ASP A 193 2.11 -5.50 -2.81
C ASP A 193 2.12 -5.69 -4.34
N ASP A 194 2.09 -4.59 -5.08
CA ASP A 194 2.10 -4.56 -6.54
C ASP A 194 3.51 -4.63 -7.14
N SER A 195 4.55 -4.62 -6.32
CA SER A 195 5.92 -4.89 -6.77
C SER A 195 6.11 -6.37 -7.09
N LEU A 196 5.20 -7.24 -6.61
CA LEU A 196 5.26 -8.67 -6.79
C LEU A 196 4.50 -9.10 -8.04
N ALA A 197 5.19 -9.67 -9.00
CA ALA A 197 4.54 -10.42 -10.06
C ALA A 197 3.81 -11.63 -9.45
N LEU A 198 2.58 -11.86 -9.87
CA LEU A 198 1.81 -13.02 -9.40
C LEU A 198 2.45 -14.32 -9.87
N ALA A 199 2.31 -15.37 -9.07
CA ALA A 199 2.83 -16.69 -9.41
C ALA A 199 2.34 -17.14 -10.79
N ALA A 200 3.18 -17.84 -11.54
CA ALA A 200 2.79 -18.33 -12.86
C ALA A 200 1.58 -19.28 -12.81
N GLU A 201 1.41 -19.97 -11.66
CA GLU A 201 0.33 -20.91 -11.38
C GLU A 201 -0.96 -20.21 -10.91
N ASP A 202 -0.92 -18.91 -10.61
CA ASP A 202 -2.11 -18.18 -10.17
C ASP A 202 -3.15 -18.18 -11.29
N SER A 203 -4.34 -18.67 -10.99
CA SER A 203 -5.43 -18.77 -11.97
C SER A 203 -5.90 -17.42 -12.51
N ILE A 204 -5.46 -16.32 -11.92
CA ILE A 204 -5.68 -14.96 -12.44
C ILE A 204 -5.08 -14.77 -13.84
N HIS A 205 -4.05 -15.56 -14.21
CA HIS A 205 -3.46 -15.54 -15.55
C HIS A 205 -4.47 -15.93 -16.63
N ASN A 206 -5.56 -16.59 -16.27
CA ASN A 206 -6.65 -16.95 -17.18
C ASN A 206 -7.65 -15.80 -17.40
N ILE A 207 -7.63 -14.75 -16.55
CA ILE A 207 -8.54 -13.62 -16.66
C ILE A 207 -7.96 -12.61 -17.68
N LYS A 208 -8.54 -12.59 -18.88
CA LYS A 208 -8.10 -11.69 -19.97
C LYS A 208 -9.00 -10.46 -20.14
N ARG A 209 -10.25 -10.50 -19.67
CA ARG A 209 -11.26 -9.47 -19.90
C ARG A 209 -11.54 -8.65 -18.65
N TYR A 210 -11.99 -7.42 -18.85
CA TYR A 210 -12.60 -6.61 -17.79
C TYR A 210 -13.96 -7.22 -17.43
N GLY A 211 -13.98 -8.04 -16.43
CA GLY A 211 -15.16 -8.72 -15.91
C GLY A 211 -15.00 -8.98 -14.42
N LEU A 212 -16.09 -9.32 -13.76
CA LEU A 212 -16.09 -9.78 -12.38
C LEU A 212 -16.10 -11.30 -12.40
N CYS A 213 -15.06 -11.92 -11.84
CA CYS A 213 -14.93 -13.36 -11.72
C CYS A 213 -15.05 -13.76 -10.24
N ARG A 214 -15.69 -14.89 -9.92
CA ARG A 214 -15.61 -15.42 -8.55
C ARG A 214 -14.15 -15.75 -8.24
N ALA A 215 -13.70 -15.29 -7.07
CA ALA A 215 -12.38 -15.64 -6.57
C ALA A 215 -12.39 -17.12 -6.13
N ASN A 216 -11.24 -17.76 -6.31
CA ASN A 216 -10.95 -19.07 -5.70
C ASN A 216 -9.68 -18.96 -4.87
N ASP A 217 -9.37 -19.99 -4.12
CA ASP A 217 -8.22 -20.00 -3.19
C ASP A 217 -6.86 -19.85 -3.86
N SER A 218 -6.78 -20.05 -5.18
CA SER A 218 -5.55 -19.87 -5.97
C SER A 218 -5.40 -18.47 -6.58
N MET A 219 -6.40 -17.57 -6.42
CA MET A 219 -6.38 -16.22 -6.97
C MET A 219 -6.00 -15.19 -5.94
N LEU A 220 -4.91 -14.44 -6.19
CA LEU A 220 -4.49 -13.33 -5.35
C LEU A 220 -4.52 -13.67 -3.85
N THR A 221 -4.24 -14.92 -3.50
CA THR A 221 -4.13 -15.30 -2.10
C THR A 221 -2.97 -14.54 -1.47
N ALA A 222 -3.06 -14.20 -0.20
CA ALA A 222 -1.96 -13.60 0.55
C ALA A 222 -0.70 -14.50 0.63
N ARG A 223 -0.80 -15.74 0.15
CA ARG A 223 0.32 -16.62 -0.21
C ARG A 223 0.93 -16.28 -1.55
N ALA A 224 0.28 -15.42 -2.36
CA ALA A 224 0.90 -14.87 -3.55
C ALA A 224 2.12 -14.08 -3.08
N LEU A 225 3.13 -14.86 -2.80
CA LEU A 225 4.51 -14.59 -3.03
C LEU A 225 4.99 -13.24 -2.52
N TRP A 226 5.18 -13.16 -1.22
CA TRP A 226 6.32 -12.41 -0.78
C TRP A 226 7.56 -13.10 -1.37
N ARG A 227 7.89 -12.82 -2.62
CA ARG A 227 9.22 -13.06 -3.17
C ARG A 227 10.05 -11.91 -2.65
N GLY A 228 10.91 -12.22 -1.73
CA GLY A 228 11.90 -11.30 -1.27
C GLY A 228 12.58 -10.65 -2.47
N ARG A 229 12.82 -9.34 -2.39
CA ARG A 229 13.60 -8.65 -3.40
C ARG A 229 15.04 -9.09 -3.26
N GLU A 230 15.65 -9.57 -4.34
CA GLU A 230 17.07 -10.00 -4.35
C GLU A 230 17.93 -8.78 -4.11
N GLY A 231 17.78 -7.75 -3.60
CA GLY A 231 18.68 -6.64 -3.35
C GLY A 231 19.71 -6.43 -4.46
N ARG A 232 20.56 -5.47 -4.30
CA ARG A 232 21.64 -5.15 -5.25
C ARG A 232 22.90 -4.76 -4.50
N PRO A 233 24.08 -5.09 -5.01
CA PRO A 233 25.33 -4.72 -4.38
C PRO A 233 25.62 -3.21 -4.51
N ASP A 234 25.11 -2.55 -5.58
CA ASP A 234 25.40 -1.17 -5.90
C ASP A 234 24.11 -0.33 -6.01
N LEU A 235 24.24 0.97 -5.74
CA LEU A 235 23.17 1.95 -5.93
C LEU A 235 23.25 2.59 -7.32
N PRO A 236 22.11 2.91 -7.97
CA PRO A 236 22.11 3.60 -9.25
C PRO A 236 22.76 4.97 -9.11
N GLU A 237 23.48 5.40 -10.15
CA GLU A 237 23.88 6.78 -10.32
C GLU A 237 22.66 7.58 -10.78
N GLY A 238 22.37 8.72 -10.15
CA GLY A 238 21.48 9.66 -10.77
C GLY A 238 20.38 10.30 -9.97
N GLU A 239 19.47 10.86 -10.73
CA GLU A 239 18.44 11.84 -10.43
C GLU A 239 17.34 11.32 -9.47
N ASP A 240 16.50 12.23 -8.98
CA ASP A 240 15.32 11.93 -8.17
C ASP A 240 14.46 10.84 -8.80
N GLN A 241 14.44 9.66 -8.19
CA GLN A 241 13.57 8.59 -8.59
C GLN A 241 12.35 8.54 -7.67
N ARG A 242 11.18 8.76 -8.22
CA ARG A 242 9.93 8.50 -7.53
C ARG A 242 9.60 7.02 -7.61
N TYR A 243 9.49 6.38 -6.48
CA TYR A 243 8.96 5.02 -6.40
C TYR A 243 7.96 4.93 -5.25
N TRP A 244 7.06 4.00 -5.39
CA TRP A 244 6.00 3.82 -4.44
C TRP A 244 6.31 2.67 -3.46
N ARG A 245 5.99 2.91 -2.17
CA ARG A 245 5.93 1.86 -1.14
C ARG A 245 4.50 1.76 -0.59
N PRO A 246 4.06 0.62 -0.03
CA PRO A 246 2.84 0.54 0.76
C PRO A 246 2.85 1.66 1.82
N GLY A 247 1.89 2.61 1.70
CA GLY A 247 1.86 3.80 2.55
C GLY A 247 2.07 5.13 1.83
N GLY A 248 2.42 5.13 0.52
CA GLY A 248 2.51 6.36 -0.28
C GLY A 248 3.70 6.44 -1.23
N TRP A 249 3.74 7.55 -1.98
CA TRP A 249 4.88 7.88 -2.82
C TRP A 249 6.09 8.22 -1.98
N THR A 250 7.17 7.49 -2.20
CA THR A 250 8.48 7.84 -1.66
C THR A 250 9.34 8.37 -2.80
N THR A 251 9.79 9.61 -2.67
CA THR A 251 10.80 10.15 -3.56
C THR A 251 12.15 9.75 -2.99
N ARG A 252 12.97 9.04 -3.76
CA ARG A 252 14.39 8.98 -3.47
C ARG A 252 14.96 10.31 -3.89
N SER A 253 15.14 11.18 -2.92
CA SER A 253 15.92 12.39 -3.14
C SER A 253 17.38 12.00 -3.35
N PRO A 254 18.17 12.80 -4.07
CA PRO A 254 19.62 12.65 -4.13
C PRO A 254 20.25 12.51 -2.74
N GLU A 255 19.67 13.15 -1.72
CA GLU A 255 20.10 13.07 -0.32
C GLU A 255 19.96 11.66 0.24
N HIS A 256 18.85 10.95 -0.03
CA HIS A 256 18.67 9.58 0.44
C HIS A 256 19.75 8.65 -0.13
N LEU A 257 20.04 8.77 -1.43
CA LEU A 257 21.10 7.98 -2.07
C LEU A 257 22.49 8.34 -1.54
N LYS A 258 22.75 9.61 -1.25
CA LYS A 258 24.00 10.05 -0.63
C LYS A 258 24.20 9.45 0.75
N ILE A 259 23.14 9.44 1.57
CA ILE A 259 23.16 8.81 2.90
C ILE A 259 23.42 7.30 2.78
N GLN A 260 22.75 6.62 1.86
CA GLN A 260 22.96 5.19 1.65
C GLN A 260 24.40 4.86 1.21
N ARG A 261 25.02 5.67 0.35
CA ARG A 261 26.44 5.49 -0.04
C ARG A 261 27.39 5.71 1.14
N ALA A 262 27.22 6.82 1.87
CA ALA A 262 28.01 7.09 3.05
C ALA A 262 27.80 6.04 4.16
N LEU A 263 26.58 5.51 4.28
CA LEU A 263 26.27 4.39 5.17
C LEU A 263 27.06 3.13 4.78
N MET A 264 27.13 2.81 3.48
CA MET A 264 27.90 1.65 3.02
C MET A 264 29.40 1.78 3.37
N GLU A 265 29.98 2.95 3.18
CA GLU A 265 31.38 3.24 3.57
C GLU A 265 31.59 3.02 5.08
N GLU A 266 30.64 3.51 5.89
CA GLU A 266 30.68 3.34 7.35
C GLU A 266 30.50 1.88 7.76
N VAL A 267 29.62 1.12 7.08
CA VAL A 267 29.44 -0.32 7.30
C VAL A 267 30.70 -1.09 6.96
N GLN A 268 31.30 -0.82 5.81
CA GLN A 268 32.57 -1.48 5.42
C GLN A 268 33.71 -1.20 6.39
N ARG A 269 33.73 0.02 6.97
CA ARG A 269 34.70 0.41 7.99
C ARG A 269 34.47 -0.34 9.32
N ARG A 270 33.22 -0.49 9.77
CA ARG A 270 32.87 -1.14 11.04
C ARG A 270 32.88 -2.68 10.95
N TYR A 271 32.46 -3.21 9.81
CA TYR A 271 32.32 -4.63 9.56
C TYR A 271 33.06 -5.05 8.28
N PRO A 272 34.41 -5.01 8.27
CA PRO A 272 35.18 -5.35 7.09
C PRO A 272 34.91 -6.79 6.65
N GLY A 273 34.59 -6.97 5.37
CA GLY A 273 34.30 -8.29 4.79
C GLY A 273 32.88 -8.81 4.98
N CYS A 274 31.98 -8.02 5.59
CA CYS A 274 30.58 -8.40 5.71
C CYS A 274 29.87 -8.47 4.35
N ASN A 275 28.79 -9.23 4.29
CA ASN A 275 27.90 -9.24 3.15
C ASN A 275 26.83 -8.14 3.34
N ALA A 276 26.94 -7.06 2.56
CA ALA A 276 26.02 -5.91 2.61
C ALA A 276 25.25 -5.79 1.31
N ILE A 277 23.91 -5.74 1.37
CA ILE A 277 23.05 -5.74 0.19
C ILE A 277 21.99 -4.64 0.35
N PHE A 278 21.92 -3.72 -0.63
CA PHE A 278 20.89 -2.69 -0.70
C PHE A 278 19.53 -3.25 -1.11
N GLU A 279 18.49 -2.69 -0.50
CA GLU A 279 17.09 -2.91 -0.90
C GLU A 279 16.63 -4.38 -0.92
N LYS A 280 17.37 -5.24 -0.26
CA LYS A 280 16.94 -6.62 -0.07
C LYS A 280 15.65 -6.61 0.78
N ASP A 281 14.63 -7.25 0.24
CA ASP A 281 13.35 -7.38 0.94
C ASP A 281 12.73 -6.05 1.40
N HIS A 282 12.96 -4.97 0.63
CA HIS A 282 12.55 -3.60 0.92
C HIS A 282 13.26 -2.92 2.10
N VAL A 283 14.24 -3.56 2.70
CA VAL A 283 15.13 -2.95 3.68
C VAL A 283 16.17 -2.09 2.96
N ASP A 284 16.38 -0.86 3.39
CA ASP A 284 17.30 0.06 2.68
C ASP A 284 18.72 -0.49 2.56
N LEU A 285 19.22 -1.14 3.63
CA LEU A 285 20.47 -1.90 3.61
C LEU A 285 20.36 -3.07 4.59
N VAL A 286 20.72 -4.25 4.14
CA VAL A 286 20.88 -5.45 4.97
C VAL A 286 22.34 -5.80 5.06
N VAL A 287 22.85 -5.94 6.27
CA VAL A 287 24.24 -6.35 6.53
C VAL A 287 24.22 -7.65 7.29
N ARG A 288 24.92 -8.66 6.77
CA ARG A 288 25.06 -9.96 7.39
C ARG A 288 26.49 -10.14 7.86
N THR A 289 26.64 -10.37 9.15
CA THR A 289 27.89 -10.84 9.77
C THR A 289 27.78 -12.34 10.10
N ASP A 290 28.82 -12.90 10.70
CA ASP A 290 28.78 -14.28 11.18
C ASP A 290 27.86 -14.48 12.40
N GLU A 291 27.59 -13.41 13.16
CA GLU A 291 26.89 -13.46 14.44
C GLU A 291 25.47 -12.88 14.38
N GLU A 292 25.23 -11.87 13.55
CA GLU A 292 23.97 -11.12 13.52
C GLU A 292 23.61 -10.58 12.14
N LEU A 293 22.35 -10.20 12.01
CA LEU A 293 21.77 -9.52 10.86
C LEU A 293 21.40 -8.09 11.23
N LEU A 294 22.04 -7.10 10.61
CA LEU A 294 21.69 -5.70 10.81
C LEU A 294 20.73 -5.26 9.72
N LEU A 295 19.60 -4.72 10.13
CA LEU A 295 18.59 -4.15 9.24
C LEU A 295 18.62 -2.63 9.37
N PHE A 296 18.86 -1.93 8.26
CA PHE A 296 18.98 -0.47 8.24
C PHE A 296 17.77 0.15 7.55
N GLU A 297 17.21 1.18 8.17
CA GLU A 297 16.21 2.05 7.56
C GLU A 297 16.73 3.47 7.53
N VAL A 298 16.82 4.04 6.33
CA VAL A 298 17.40 5.36 6.07
C VAL A 298 16.32 6.40 5.87
N LYS A 299 16.42 7.51 6.58
CA LYS A 299 15.54 8.67 6.39
C LYS A 299 16.37 9.94 6.17
N SER A 300 15.96 10.76 5.20
CA SER A 300 16.65 11.98 4.82
C SER A 300 16.17 13.23 5.56
N ASP A 301 15.26 13.10 6.52
CA ASP A 301 14.80 14.20 7.36
C ASP A 301 15.95 14.85 8.15
N LEU A 302 15.82 16.15 8.41
CA LEU A 302 16.78 16.91 9.22
C LEU A 302 16.51 16.78 10.73
N SER A 303 15.29 16.39 11.10
CA SER A 303 14.89 16.19 12.51
C SER A 303 15.06 14.73 12.90
N PRO A 304 15.91 14.41 13.91
CA PRO A 304 16.06 13.04 14.41
C PRO A 304 14.74 12.43 14.89
N LEU A 305 13.87 13.22 15.53
CA LEU A 305 12.54 12.77 15.94
C LEU A 305 11.69 12.30 14.75
N SER A 306 11.68 13.06 13.66
CA SER A 306 10.99 12.68 12.42
C SER A 306 11.58 11.40 11.83
N VAL A 307 12.91 11.29 11.80
CA VAL A 307 13.63 10.10 11.33
C VAL A 307 13.20 8.86 12.12
N ILE A 308 13.27 8.92 13.47
CA ILE A 308 12.89 7.81 14.35
C ILE A 308 11.43 7.44 14.12
N ARG A 309 10.51 8.42 14.12
CA ARG A 309 9.07 8.21 13.93
C ARG A 309 8.75 7.52 12.60
N HIS A 310 9.35 7.96 11.51
CA HIS A 310 9.07 7.44 10.18
C HIS A 310 9.75 6.08 9.91
N ALA A 311 10.86 5.79 10.56
CA ALA A 311 11.58 4.52 10.41
C ALA A 311 11.01 3.41 11.28
N LEU A 312 10.50 3.74 12.48
CA LEU A 312 10.21 2.76 13.53
C LEU A 312 9.22 1.68 13.09
N GLY A 313 8.12 2.05 12.46
CA GLY A 313 7.12 1.08 11.98
C GLY A 313 7.68 0.12 10.94
N GLN A 314 8.45 0.63 9.99
CA GLN A 314 9.06 -0.17 8.91
C GLN A 314 10.11 -1.13 9.47
N ILE A 315 11.01 -0.64 10.31
CA ILE A 315 12.12 -1.46 10.80
C ILE A 315 11.63 -2.58 11.75
N ILE A 316 10.58 -2.33 12.52
CA ILE A 316 9.92 -3.35 13.35
C ILE A 316 9.23 -4.39 12.46
N GLU A 317 8.56 -3.98 11.39
CA GLU A 317 7.97 -4.91 10.42
C GLU A 317 9.05 -5.80 9.80
N TYR A 318 10.20 -5.24 9.43
CA TYR A 318 11.30 -6.03 8.85
C TYR A 318 11.81 -7.11 9.78
N ALA A 319 11.77 -6.88 11.07
CA ALA A 319 12.26 -7.83 12.06
C ALA A 319 11.22 -8.86 12.51
N LEU A 320 9.96 -8.44 12.68
CA LEU A 320 8.96 -9.22 13.40
C LEU A 320 7.83 -9.78 12.53
N HIS A 321 7.69 -9.33 11.28
CA HIS A 321 6.59 -9.81 10.45
C HIS A 321 6.71 -11.34 10.22
N PRO A 322 5.65 -12.13 10.45
CA PRO A 322 5.70 -13.61 10.40
C PRO A 322 6.18 -14.21 9.08
N ARG A 323 6.13 -13.45 7.99
CA ARG A 323 6.64 -13.88 6.68
C ARG A 323 8.15 -13.71 6.54
N ARG A 324 8.79 -12.95 7.43
CA ARG A 324 10.24 -12.73 7.45
C ARG A 324 10.86 -13.72 8.42
N LYS A 325 11.63 -14.64 7.90
CA LYS A 325 12.38 -15.61 8.72
C LYS A 325 13.83 -15.17 8.72
N HIS A 326 14.34 -14.91 9.91
CA HIS A 326 15.74 -14.61 10.13
C HIS A 326 16.42 -15.84 10.74
N ASP A 327 17.58 -16.18 10.24
CA ASP A 327 18.41 -17.32 10.72
C ASP A 327 19.49 -16.88 11.70
N LEU A 328 19.63 -15.57 11.92
CA LEU A 328 20.53 -14.95 12.88
C LEU A 328 19.78 -13.95 13.77
N PRO A 329 20.31 -13.62 14.95
CA PRO A 329 19.81 -12.51 15.75
C PRO A 329 19.74 -11.21 14.94
N VAL A 330 18.70 -10.43 15.14
CA VAL A 330 18.46 -9.20 14.39
C VAL A 330 18.79 -7.97 15.25
N ARG A 331 19.53 -7.03 14.65
CA ARG A 331 19.78 -5.69 15.18
C ARG A 331 19.12 -4.67 14.25
N LEU A 332 18.39 -3.73 14.82
CA LEU A 332 17.70 -2.66 14.11
C LEU A 332 18.57 -1.40 14.12
N VAL A 333 18.75 -0.78 12.95
CA VAL A 333 19.54 0.46 12.84
C VAL A 333 18.76 1.52 12.07
N ILE A 334 18.35 2.56 12.75
CA ILE A 334 17.74 3.75 12.13
C ILE A 334 18.86 4.70 11.72
N VAL A 335 18.82 5.18 10.50
CA VAL A 335 19.85 6.06 9.94
C VAL A 335 19.27 7.42 9.59
N GLY A 336 19.90 8.48 10.10
CA GLY A 336 19.54 9.86 9.83
C GLY A 336 20.75 10.75 9.61
N ARG A 337 20.52 12.00 9.22
CA ARG A 337 21.58 12.96 8.89
C ARG A 337 22.25 13.61 10.11
N LYS A 338 21.51 13.73 11.20
CA LYS A 338 21.96 14.40 12.41
C LYS A 338 21.86 13.48 13.62
N PRO A 339 22.77 13.62 14.60
CA PRO A 339 22.63 12.89 15.86
C PRO A 339 21.37 13.36 16.62
N PRO A 340 20.69 12.47 17.33
CA PRO A 340 19.62 12.85 18.26
C PRO A 340 20.16 13.69 19.40
N ASP A 341 19.40 14.64 19.87
CA ASP A 341 19.73 15.53 20.99
C ASP A 341 18.62 15.54 22.05
N GLY A 342 18.94 16.05 23.24
CA GLY A 342 18.01 16.34 24.30
C GLY A 342 16.89 15.29 24.46
N GLN A 343 15.65 15.67 24.12
CA GLN A 343 14.49 14.81 24.25
C GLN A 343 14.49 13.63 23.27
N ASP A 344 15.12 13.79 22.12
CA ASP A 344 15.23 12.72 21.10
C ASP A 344 16.12 11.57 21.60
N GLN A 345 17.17 11.89 22.39
CA GLN A 345 18.00 10.88 23.04
C GLN A 345 17.22 10.11 24.12
N VAL A 346 16.44 10.82 24.93
CA VAL A 346 15.58 10.20 25.94
C VAL A 346 14.53 9.27 25.29
N TYR A 347 13.94 9.73 24.19
CA TYR A 347 12.98 8.93 23.47
C TYR A 347 13.63 7.66 22.86
N LEU A 348 14.79 7.81 22.23
CA LEU A 348 15.54 6.67 21.71
C LEU A 348 15.92 5.67 22.81
N ALA A 349 16.43 6.14 23.94
CA ALA A 349 16.75 5.29 25.08
C ALA A 349 15.52 4.53 25.61
N THR A 350 14.36 5.20 25.67
CA THR A 350 13.10 4.56 26.05
C THR A 350 12.70 3.45 25.08
N LEU A 351 12.89 3.67 23.76
CA LEU A 351 12.63 2.64 22.76
C LEU A 351 13.59 1.46 22.91
N GLN A 352 14.87 1.71 23.15
CA GLN A 352 15.88 0.67 23.36
C GLN A 352 15.58 -0.20 24.59
N GLU A 353 15.06 0.39 25.66
CA GLU A 353 14.64 -0.35 26.86
C GLU A 353 13.38 -1.20 26.64
N ARG A 354 12.50 -0.78 25.74
CA ARG A 354 11.19 -1.40 25.54
C ARG A 354 11.17 -2.44 24.42
N LEU A 355 12.09 -2.37 23.48
CA LEU A 355 12.17 -3.34 22.38
C LEU A 355 12.94 -4.60 22.83
N LEU A 356 12.45 -5.75 22.42
CA LEU A 356 13.08 -7.06 22.73
C LEU A 356 14.36 -7.31 21.91
N MET A 357 14.66 -6.46 20.96
CA MET A 357 15.84 -6.55 20.08
C MET A 357 16.64 -5.25 20.10
N PRO A 358 17.95 -5.32 19.88
CA PRO A 358 18.79 -4.13 19.86
C PRO A 358 18.33 -3.13 18.80
N LEU A 359 18.17 -1.86 19.21
CA LEU A 359 17.89 -0.73 18.34
C LEU A 359 19.02 0.28 18.44
N GLU A 360 19.54 0.74 17.31
CA GLU A 360 20.56 1.77 17.23
C GLU A 360 20.10 2.93 16.34
N TYR A 361 20.71 4.09 16.55
CA TYR A 361 20.58 5.23 15.64
C TYR A 361 21.97 5.65 15.18
N TRP A 362 22.18 5.68 13.86
CA TRP A 362 23.44 6.08 13.25
C TRP A 362 23.29 7.42 12.53
N PRO A 363 23.95 8.47 13.04
CA PRO A 363 24.03 9.74 12.31
C PRO A 363 25.06 9.60 11.17
N ILE A 364 24.62 9.79 9.92
CA ILE A 364 25.46 9.78 8.73
C ILE A 364 25.40 11.16 8.11
N ALA A 365 26.48 11.91 8.28
CA ALA A 365 26.63 13.24 7.66
C ALA A 365 26.88 13.09 6.15
N THR A 366 26.17 13.90 5.34
CA THR A 366 26.32 13.94 3.88
C THR A 366 26.46 15.37 3.39
#